data_91b3cde3c0e5c3ca37d6b7953617fbb0
#
_entry.id   91b3cde3c0e5c3ca37d6b7953617fbb0
#
_cell.length_a   1.000
_cell.length_b   1.000
_cell.length_c   1.000
_cell.angle_alpha   90.00
_cell.angle_beta   90.00
_cell.angle_gamma   90.00
#
_symmetry.space_group_name_H-M   'P 1'
#
loop_
_entity.id
_entity.type
_entity.pdbx_description
1 polymer ?
#
loop_
_entity_poly.entity_id
_entity_poly.type
_entity_poly.pdbx_seq_one_letter_code
_entity_poly.pdbx_strand_id
1 'polypeptide(L)'
;MNYKAAIEAILFTMGESVELGRIADAIQLNEKETKKLLDELIKEYRSSSNIGMNIIELDGAYQMCTKPQMYEHLIRIAKQPKKRVLTDVLLETLSIIAYKQPVTKAEIEKIRGVSSEHAVSKLVEYNLVQELGRLDAPGRPLLFGTTEEFLRSFGVSSIDELPVLSPVQVEEFKQEAEEEMHVKLDV
;
A
#
# COMPACT_ATOMS: atom_id res chain seq x y z
N MET A 1 11.20 -17.33 -28.29
CA MET A 1 9.98 -16.70 -27.74
C MET A 1 10.38 -15.37 -27.09
N ASN A 2 9.65 -14.29 -27.30
CA ASN A 2 9.96 -13.02 -26.63
C ASN A 2 9.27 -13.00 -25.25
N TYR A 3 10.01 -13.39 -24.22
CA TYR A 3 9.48 -13.48 -22.85
C TYR A 3 9.02 -12.11 -22.30
N LYS A 4 9.71 -11.00 -22.62
CA LYS A 4 9.29 -9.67 -22.21
C LYS A 4 7.91 -9.31 -22.78
N ALA A 5 7.66 -9.59 -24.05
CA ALA A 5 6.35 -9.36 -24.66
C ALA A 5 5.27 -10.27 -24.06
N ALA A 6 5.60 -11.49 -23.65
CA ALA A 6 4.67 -12.37 -22.96
C ALA A 6 4.30 -11.84 -21.57
N ILE A 7 5.28 -11.38 -20.79
CA ILE A 7 5.06 -10.75 -19.48
C ILE A 7 4.19 -9.49 -19.62
N GLU A 8 4.50 -8.64 -20.60
CA GLU A 8 3.74 -7.43 -20.90
C GLU A 8 2.27 -7.76 -21.21
N ALA A 9 2.02 -8.76 -22.05
CA ALA A 9 0.67 -9.20 -22.39
C ALA A 9 -0.08 -9.77 -21.17
N ILE A 10 0.59 -10.54 -20.31
CA ILE A 10 0.02 -11.06 -19.06
C ILE A 10 -0.42 -9.90 -18.17
N LEU A 11 0.49 -8.98 -17.84
CA LEU A 11 0.23 -7.87 -16.94
C LEU A 11 -0.86 -6.93 -17.47
N PHE A 12 -0.87 -6.68 -18.78
CA PHE A 12 -1.92 -5.89 -19.42
C PHE A 12 -3.29 -6.55 -19.32
N THR A 13 -3.36 -7.87 -19.63
CA THR A 13 -4.62 -8.61 -19.66
C THR A 13 -5.23 -8.78 -18.27
N MET A 14 -4.39 -9.00 -17.25
CA MET A 14 -4.87 -9.21 -15.88
C MET A 14 -5.42 -7.92 -15.27
N GLY A 15 -4.83 -6.75 -15.56
CA GLY A 15 -5.27 -5.46 -15.03
C GLY A 15 -5.10 -5.27 -13.52
N GLU A 16 -4.79 -6.34 -12.80
CA GLU A 16 -4.49 -6.40 -11.38
C GLU A 16 -3.05 -6.90 -11.15
N SER A 17 -2.59 -6.92 -9.91
CA SER A 17 -1.28 -7.47 -9.56
C SER A 17 -1.22 -8.97 -9.79
N VAL A 18 -0.09 -9.45 -10.29
CA VAL A 18 0.18 -10.87 -10.55
C VAL A 18 1.45 -11.28 -9.82
N GLU A 19 1.35 -12.30 -8.97
CA GLU A 19 2.48 -12.85 -8.22
C GLU A 19 3.59 -13.34 -9.16
N LEU A 20 4.86 -13.15 -8.74
CA LEU A 20 6.03 -13.58 -9.51
C LEU A 20 5.96 -15.04 -9.94
N GLY A 21 5.56 -15.94 -9.03
CA GLY A 21 5.45 -17.37 -9.31
C GLY A 21 4.45 -17.67 -10.43
N ARG A 22 3.29 -16.99 -10.43
CA ARG A 22 2.28 -17.16 -11.49
C ARG A 22 2.77 -16.68 -12.86
N ILE A 23 3.54 -15.60 -12.90
CA ILE A 23 4.15 -15.11 -14.14
C ILE A 23 5.19 -16.12 -14.63
N ALA A 24 6.06 -16.62 -13.74
CA ALA A 24 7.09 -17.59 -14.04
C ALA A 24 6.51 -18.88 -14.62
N ASP A 25 5.47 -19.41 -14.00
CA ASP A 25 4.75 -20.60 -14.48
C ASP A 25 4.15 -20.38 -15.88
N ALA A 26 3.53 -19.22 -16.10
CA ALA A 26 2.89 -18.90 -17.37
C ALA A 26 3.89 -18.82 -18.54
N ILE A 27 5.11 -18.33 -18.29
CA ILE A 27 6.15 -18.24 -19.33
C ILE A 27 7.13 -19.42 -19.32
N GLN A 28 6.92 -20.39 -18.42
CA GLN A 28 7.75 -21.60 -18.24
C GLN A 28 9.23 -21.29 -17.96
N LEU A 29 9.48 -20.31 -17.10
CA LEU A 29 10.80 -19.97 -16.56
C LEU A 29 10.80 -20.10 -15.04
N ASN A 30 11.99 -20.17 -14.44
CA ASN A 30 12.08 -20.04 -12.98
C ASN A 30 11.90 -18.59 -12.51
N GLU A 31 11.53 -18.41 -11.24
CA GLU A 31 11.27 -17.08 -10.67
C GLU A 31 12.47 -16.14 -10.76
N LYS A 32 13.69 -16.65 -10.60
CA LYS A 32 14.91 -15.82 -10.66
C LYS A 32 15.12 -15.20 -12.05
N GLU A 33 14.91 -15.98 -13.10
CA GLU A 33 15.00 -15.50 -14.48
C GLU A 33 13.85 -14.56 -14.81
N THR A 34 12.64 -14.90 -14.36
CA THR A 34 11.44 -14.07 -14.54
C THR A 34 11.58 -12.72 -13.85
N LYS A 35 12.08 -12.69 -12.59
CA LYS A 35 12.35 -11.44 -11.87
C LYS A 35 13.34 -10.56 -12.62
N LYS A 36 14.42 -11.14 -13.15
CA LYS A 36 15.39 -10.37 -13.94
C LYS A 36 14.76 -9.71 -15.17
N LEU A 37 13.89 -10.44 -15.89
CA LEU A 37 13.16 -9.90 -17.04
C LEU A 37 12.18 -8.77 -16.63
N LEU A 38 11.51 -8.92 -15.48
CA LEU A 38 10.63 -7.89 -14.91
C LEU A 38 11.41 -6.64 -14.52
N ASP A 39 12.56 -6.79 -13.84
CA ASP A 39 13.43 -5.67 -13.45
C ASP A 39 13.92 -4.89 -14.69
N GLU A 40 14.26 -5.59 -15.77
CA GLU A 40 14.64 -4.98 -17.04
C GLU A 40 13.46 -4.23 -17.67
N LEU A 41 12.25 -4.84 -17.71
CA LEU A 41 11.03 -4.20 -18.22
C LEU A 41 10.67 -2.95 -17.42
N ILE A 42 10.69 -3.02 -16.08
CA ILE A 42 10.42 -1.88 -15.20
C ILE A 42 11.38 -0.73 -15.52
N LYS A 43 12.66 -1.03 -15.72
CA LYS A 43 13.65 -0.02 -16.08
C LYS A 43 13.39 0.58 -17.46
N GLU A 44 13.06 -0.24 -18.46
CA GLU A 44 12.72 0.20 -19.82
C GLU A 44 11.50 1.11 -19.82
N TYR A 45 10.43 0.72 -19.14
CA TYR A 45 9.20 1.50 -19.03
C TYR A 45 9.43 2.82 -18.29
N ARG A 46 10.17 2.78 -17.18
CA ARG A 46 10.47 3.96 -16.36
C ARG A 46 11.30 4.99 -17.13
N SER A 47 12.30 4.55 -17.87
CA SER A 47 13.23 5.45 -18.60
C SER A 47 12.65 6.02 -19.89
N SER A 48 11.70 5.36 -20.53
CA SER A 48 11.12 5.80 -21.80
C SER A 48 10.13 6.94 -21.62
N SER A 49 10.37 8.07 -22.28
CA SER A 49 9.42 9.19 -22.35
C SER A 49 8.25 8.94 -23.31
N ASN A 50 8.39 7.97 -24.22
CA ASN A 50 7.39 7.68 -25.24
C ASN A 50 6.34 6.66 -24.79
N ILE A 51 6.48 6.10 -23.59
CA ILE A 51 5.57 5.11 -23.02
C ILE A 51 4.82 5.75 -21.87
N GLY A 52 3.49 5.79 -21.94
CA GLY A 52 2.61 6.30 -20.88
C GLY A 52 2.29 5.28 -19.77
N MET A 53 2.76 4.04 -19.93
CA MET A 53 2.57 2.94 -18.98
C MET A 53 3.81 2.77 -18.09
N ASN A 54 3.63 2.09 -16.95
CA ASN A 54 4.67 1.67 -16.03
C ASN A 54 4.34 0.28 -15.49
N ILE A 55 5.33 -0.39 -14.90
CA ILE A 55 5.15 -1.62 -14.14
C ILE A 55 5.63 -1.33 -12.73
N ILE A 56 4.81 -1.65 -11.74
CA ILE A 56 5.10 -1.50 -10.31
C ILE A 56 5.16 -2.87 -9.65
N GLU A 57 5.99 -2.98 -8.62
CA GLU A 57 6.05 -4.13 -7.72
C GLU A 57 5.29 -3.79 -6.44
N LEU A 58 4.48 -4.74 -5.96
CA LEU A 58 3.64 -4.64 -4.77
C LEU A 58 3.74 -5.95 -4.00
N ASP A 59 4.55 -6.00 -2.97
CA ASP A 59 4.76 -7.17 -2.10
C ASP A 59 5.04 -8.47 -2.87
N GLY A 60 5.97 -8.39 -3.84
CA GLY A 60 6.35 -9.54 -4.70
C GLY A 60 5.38 -9.87 -5.84
N ALA A 61 4.31 -9.10 -6.01
CA ALA A 61 3.44 -9.13 -7.17
C ALA A 61 3.73 -7.94 -8.09
N TYR A 62 3.37 -8.04 -9.36
CA TYR A 62 3.66 -7.04 -10.39
C TYR A 62 2.38 -6.60 -11.09
N GLN A 63 2.25 -5.30 -11.32
CA GLN A 63 1.10 -4.72 -11.98
C GLN A 63 1.51 -3.69 -13.03
N MET A 64 0.84 -3.72 -14.19
CA MET A 64 0.92 -2.66 -15.18
C MET A 64 -0.02 -1.52 -14.80
N CYS A 65 0.48 -0.29 -14.82
CA CYS A 65 -0.28 0.91 -14.50
C CYS A 65 0.11 2.07 -15.42
N THR A 66 -0.61 3.17 -15.36
CA THR A 66 -0.26 4.39 -16.07
C THR A 66 0.78 5.21 -15.30
N LYS A 67 1.63 5.95 -16.01
CA LYS A 67 2.55 6.91 -15.38
C LYS A 67 1.78 8.08 -14.79
N PRO A 68 2.22 8.63 -13.63
CA PRO A 68 1.59 9.81 -13.00
C PRO A 68 1.45 11.00 -13.95
N GLN A 69 2.40 11.21 -14.85
CA GLN A 69 2.39 12.30 -15.83
C GLN A 69 1.21 12.24 -16.81
N MET A 70 0.57 11.07 -16.95
CA MET A 70 -0.60 10.87 -17.80
C MET A 70 -1.92 11.26 -17.12
N TYR A 71 -1.90 11.55 -15.82
CA TYR A 71 -3.09 11.79 -15.00
C TYR A 71 -4.02 12.85 -15.59
N GLU A 72 -3.49 14.02 -16.00
CA GLU A 72 -4.30 15.10 -16.55
C GLU A 72 -5.06 14.74 -17.84
N HIS A 73 -4.53 13.78 -18.61
CA HIS A 73 -5.21 13.26 -19.79
C HIS A 73 -6.29 12.27 -19.43
N LEU A 74 -6.00 11.42 -18.45
CA LEU A 74 -6.89 10.32 -18.04
C LEU A 74 -8.15 10.82 -17.33
N ILE A 75 -8.04 11.84 -16.45
CA ILE A 75 -9.19 12.42 -15.73
C ILE A 75 -10.24 13.05 -16.63
N ARG A 76 -9.88 13.39 -17.89
CA ARG A 76 -10.82 13.95 -18.86
C ARG A 76 -11.78 12.90 -19.44
N ILE A 77 -11.41 11.64 -19.36
CA ILE A 77 -12.16 10.50 -19.91
C ILE A 77 -12.72 9.62 -18.80
N ALA A 78 -11.88 9.34 -17.79
CA ALA A 78 -12.28 8.50 -16.67
C ALA A 78 -13.19 9.27 -15.70
N LYS A 79 -14.25 8.61 -15.21
CA LYS A 79 -15.00 9.14 -14.06
C LYS A 79 -14.03 9.29 -12.90
N GLN A 80 -13.94 10.49 -12.33
CA GLN A 80 -13.11 10.71 -11.15
C GLN A 80 -13.57 9.76 -10.03
N PRO A 81 -12.69 8.95 -9.45
CA PRO A 81 -13.03 8.19 -8.26
C PRO A 81 -13.45 9.18 -7.15
N LYS A 82 -14.42 8.79 -6.34
CA LYS A 82 -14.81 9.60 -5.18
C LYS A 82 -13.56 9.90 -4.35
N LYS A 83 -13.31 11.19 -4.09
CA LYS A 83 -12.17 11.62 -3.30
C LYS A 83 -12.28 11.01 -1.90
N ARG A 84 -11.37 10.11 -1.56
CA ARG A 84 -11.25 9.55 -0.21
C ARG A 84 -10.59 10.60 0.66
N VAL A 85 -11.30 11.09 1.68
CA VAL A 85 -10.73 12.03 2.64
C VAL A 85 -10.18 11.20 3.81
N LEU A 86 -8.86 11.18 3.94
CA LEU A 86 -8.19 10.62 5.11
C LEU A 86 -8.06 11.73 6.15
N THR A 87 -8.87 11.64 7.20
CA THR A 87 -8.77 12.53 8.37
C THR A 87 -7.60 12.11 9.25
N ASP A 88 -7.14 12.98 10.15
CA ASP A 88 -6.04 12.68 11.07
C ASP A 88 -6.30 11.42 11.89
N VAL A 89 -7.54 11.21 12.34
CA VAL A 89 -7.98 9.98 13.04
C VAL A 89 -7.81 8.73 12.18
N LEU A 90 -8.12 8.81 10.88
CA LEU A 90 -7.94 7.68 9.95
C LEU A 90 -6.45 7.45 9.66
N LEU A 91 -5.66 8.51 9.51
CA LEU A 91 -4.22 8.41 9.28
C LEU A 91 -3.50 7.82 10.49
N GLU A 92 -3.82 8.27 11.71
CA GLU A 92 -3.30 7.70 12.95
C GLU A 92 -3.59 6.20 13.06
N THR A 93 -4.87 5.82 12.86
CA THR A 93 -5.28 4.41 12.93
C THR A 93 -4.60 3.56 11.86
N LEU A 94 -4.50 4.08 10.63
CA LEU A 94 -3.85 3.42 9.51
C LEU A 94 -2.35 3.21 9.77
N SER A 95 -1.69 4.20 10.34
CA SER A 95 -0.27 4.12 10.72
C SER A 95 -0.05 3.03 11.76
N ILE A 96 -0.87 2.97 12.80
CA ILE A 96 -0.78 1.90 13.81
C ILE A 96 -0.89 0.53 13.14
N ILE A 97 -1.87 0.35 12.24
CA ILE A 97 -2.05 -0.92 11.53
C ILE A 97 -0.82 -1.22 10.67
N ALA A 98 -0.35 -0.27 9.88
CA ALA A 98 0.78 -0.46 8.98
C ALA A 98 2.07 -0.90 9.71
N TYR A 99 2.35 -0.33 10.88
CA TYR A 99 3.56 -0.64 11.64
C TYR A 99 3.44 -1.80 12.63
N LYS A 100 2.21 -2.22 12.97
CA LYS A 100 1.95 -3.26 13.98
C LYS A 100 1.30 -4.52 13.45
N GLN A 101 0.93 -4.55 12.16
CA GLN A 101 0.28 -5.71 11.56
C GLN A 101 1.10 -7.00 11.69
N PRO A 102 0.42 -8.15 11.89
CA PRO A 102 -1.01 -8.30 12.10
C PRO A 102 -1.45 -7.81 13.50
N VAL A 103 -2.50 -7.00 13.59
CA VAL A 103 -2.93 -6.31 14.81
C VAL A 103 -4.44 -6.42 15.05
N THR A 104 -4.88 -6.55 16.29
CA THR A 104 -6.30 -6.58 16.69
C THR A 104 -6.85 -5.18 16.96
N LYS A 105 -8.19 -5.00 16.91
CA LYS A 105 -8.83 -3.75 17.32
C LYS A 105 -8.47 -3.35 18.75
N ALA A 106 -8.44 -4.29 19.69
CA ALA A 106 -8.11 -4.02 21.08
C ALA A 106 -6.70 -3.46 21.26
N GLU A 107 -5.73 -3.96 20.48
CA GLU A 107 -4.36 -3.43 20.47
C GLU A 107 -4.30 -2.02 19.89
N ILE A 108 -5.06 -1.76 18.80
CA ILE A 108 -5.16 -0.42 18.21
C ILE A 108 -5.75 0.55 19.23
N GLU A 109 -6.86 0.18 19.89
CA GLU A 109 -7.52 1.00 20.90
C GLU A 109 -6.63 1.25 22.13
N LYS A 110 -5.82 0.26 22.54
CA LYS A 110 -4.85 0.42 23.60
C LYS A 110 -3.78 1.48 23.26
N ILE A 111 -3.35 1.57 22.02
CA ILE A 111 -2.37 2.56 21.55
C ILE A 111 -3.01 3.93 21.45
N ARG A 112 -4.21 4.02 20.88
CA ARG A 112 -4.92 5.28 20.67
C ARG A 112 -5.56 5.86 21.93
N GLY A 113 -5.83 5.04 22.94
CA GLY A 113 -6.57 5.44 24.15
C GLY A 113 -8.08 5.65 23.94
N VAL A 114 -8.60 5.46 22.72
CA VAL A 114 -10.01 5.66 22.36
C VAL A 114 -10.48 4.56 21.40
N SER A 115 -11.82 4.41 21.26
CA SER A 115 -12.39 3.41 20.33
C SER A 115 -11.94 3.64 18.89
N SER A 116 -11.57 2.56 18.22
CA SER A 116 -11.12 2.55 16.82
C SER A 116 -12.12 1.94 15.85
N GLU A 117 -13.27 1.45 16.31
CA GLU A 117 -14.27 0.71 15.52
C GLU A 117 -14.62 1.43 14.21
N HIS A 118 -15.01 2.69 14.30
CA HIS A 118 -15.42 3.47 13.13
C HIS A 118 -14.25 3.72 12.17
N ALA A 119 -13.06 4.02 12.72
CA ALA A 119 -11.87 4.28 11.90
C ALA A 119 -11.42 3.02 11.14
N VAL A 120 -11.35 1.86 11.80
CA VAL A 120 -11.00 0.59 11.17
C VAL A 120 -12.02 0.23 10.10
N SER A 121 -13.33 0.31 10.40
CA SER A 121 -14.39 0.02 9.43
C SER A 121 -14.29 0.91 8.19
N LYS A 122 -13.98 2.19 8.37
CA LYS A 122 -13.81 3.14 7.27
C LYS A 122 -12.58 2.88 6.42
N LEU A 123 -11.47 2.45 7.05
CA LEU A 123 -10.25 2.06 6.35
C LEU A 123 -10.45 0.78 5.52
N VAL A 124 -11.26 -0.17 6.03
CA VAL A 124 -11.67 -1.36 5.28
C VAL A 124 -12.57 -0.97 4.10
N GLU A 125 -13.57 -0.08 4.29
CA GLU A 125 -14.40 0.46 3.20
C GLU A 125 -13.54 1.13 2.11
N TYR A 126 -12.46 1.80 2.52
CA TYR A 126 -11.52 2.43 1.59
C TYR A 126 -10.55 1.44 0.94
N ASN A 127 -10.62 0.17 1.30
CA ASN A 127 -9.71 -0.88 0.85
C ASN A 127 -8.23 -0.58 1.16
N LEU A 128 -7.97 0.14 2.25
CA LEU A 128 -6.60 0.39 2.74
C LEU A 128 -6.19 -0.62 3.81
N VAL A 129 -7.17 -1.23 4.47
CA VAL A 129 -7.02 -2.25 5.52
C VAL A 129 -7.88 -3.47 5.16
N GLN A 130 -7.40 -4.65 5.51
CA GLN A 130 -8.09 -5.92 5.32
C GLN A 130 -8.00 -6.79 6.58
N GLU A 131 -8.91 -7.77 6.66
CA GLU A 131 -8.85 -8.83 7.67
C GLU A 131 -7.85 -9.91 7.22
N LEU A 132 -6.85 -10.20 8.05
CA LEU A 132 -5.82 -11.22 7.78
C LEU A 132 -6.19 -12.60 8.37
N GLY A 133 -7.22 -12.63 9.23
CA GLY A 133 -7.65 -13.84 9.93
C GLY A 133 -8.05 -13.55 11.37
N ARG A 134 -7.92 -14.55 12.24
CA ARG A 134 -8.26 -14.45 13.66
C ARG A 134 -7.11 -14.88 14.53
N LEU A 135 -6.86 -14.13 15.60
CA LEU A 135 -5.89 -14.48 16.62
C LEU A 135 -6.38 -15.70 17.41
N ASP A 136 -5.49 -16.65 17.67
CA ASP A 136 -5.78 -17.81 18.54
C ASP A 136 -5.68 -17.41 20.03
N ALA A 137 -6.72 -16.73 20.50
CA ALA A 137 -6.86 -16.23 21.84
C ALA A 137 -8.35 -16.23 22.26
N PRO A 138 -8.70 -16.11 23.54
CA PRO A 138 -10.08 -16.01 24.00
C PRO A 138 -10.85 -14.94 23.22
N GLY A 139 -12.02 -15.31 22.71
CA GLY A 139 -12.85 -14.42 21.86
C GLY A 139 -12.44 -14.39 20.38
N ARG A 140 -11.32 -15.03 19.97
CA ARG A 140 -10.80 -15.13 18.61
C ARG A 140 -10.93 -13.82 17.82
N PRO A 141 -10.30 -12.72 18.32
CA PRO A 141 -10.44 -11.41 17.68
C PRO A 141 -9.86 -11.39 16.27
N LEU A 142 -10.44 -10.55 15.40
CA LEU A 142 -9.95 -10.32 14.05
C LEU A 142 -8.59 -9.66 14.06
N LEU A 143 -7.73 -10.08 13.15
CA LEU A 143 -6.43 -9.48 12.85
C LEU A 143 -6.54 -8.63 11.58
N PHE A 144 -5.98 -7.45 11.63
CA PHE A 144 -5.98 -6.49 10.54
C PHE A 144 -4.58 -6.24 10.01
N GLY A 145 -4.50 -5.93 8.72
CA GLY A 145 -3.29 -5.50 8.04
C GLY A 145 -3.61 -4.62 6.84
N THR A 146 -2.60 -4.09 6.22
CA THR A 146 -2.72 -3.23 5.03
C THR A 146 -2.99 -4.07 3.77
N THR A 147 -3.39 -3.39 2.71
CA THR A 147 -3.67 -3.97 1.39
C THR A 147 -2.65 -3.49 0.34
N GLU A 148 -2.68 -4.06 -0.86
CA GLU A 148 -1.94 -3.50 -2.00
C GLU A 148 -2.39 -2.07 -2.37
N GLU A 149 -3.67 -1.74 -2.15
CA GLU A 149 -4.16 -0.37 -2.36
C GLU A 149 -3.50 0.63 -1.41
N PHE A 150 -3.18 0.20 -0.18
CA PHE A 150 -2.35 0.99 0.72
C PHE A 150 -0.97 1.22 0.12
N LEU A 151 -0.26 0.16 -0.32
CA LEU A 151 1.07 0.28 -0.92
C LEU A 151 1.06 1.24 -2.12
N ARG A 152 0.07 1.10 -3.01
CA ARG A 152 -0.13 2.00 -4.15
C ARG A 152 -0.37 3.45 -3.74
N SER A 153 -1.24 3.66 -2.76
CA SER A 153 -1.65 5.00 -2.31
C SER A 153 -0.51 5.76 -1.65
N PHE A 154 0.40 5.05 -0.98
CA PHE A 154 1.55 5.62 -0.29
C PHE A 154 2.86 5.54 -1.11
N GLY A 155 2.82 4.92 -2.29
CA GLY A 155 3.94 4.87 -3.23
C GLY A 155 5.11 4.00 -2.76
N VAL A 156 4.84 2.98 -1.94
CA VAL A 156 5.81 1.99 -1.46
C VAL A 156 5.57 0.64 -2.13
N SER A 157 6.63 -0.15 -2.32
CA SER A 157 6.53 -1.48 -2.93
C SER A 157 6.27 -2.57 -1.90
N SER A 158 6.62 -2.33 -0.63
CA SER A 158 6.37 -3.24 0.50
C SER A 158 6.26 -2.46 1.81
N ILE A 159 5.77 -3.12 2.85
CA ILE A 159 5.72 -2.55 4.21
C ILE A 159 7.12 -2.23 4.75
N ASP A 160 8.13 -2.99 4.35
CA ASP A 160 9.51 -2.80 4.78
C ASP A 160 10.13 -1.48 4.27
N GLU A 161 9.54 -0.87 3.24
CA GLU A 161 9.95 0.45 2.74
C GLU A 161 9.37 1.62 3.54
N LEU A 162 8.47 1.36 4.50
CA LEU A 162 7.96 2.41 5.37
C LEU A 162 9.09 2.99 6.23
N PRO A 163 9.10 4.34 6.45
CA PRO A 163 10.14 4.97 7.25
C PRO A 163 10.23 4.33 8.64
N VAL A 164 11.42 3.91 9.03
CA VAL A 164 11.68 3.47 10.40
C VAL A 164 11.91 4.72 11.24
N LEU A 165 10.96 5.05 12.11
CA LEU A 165 11.11 6.16 13.04
C LEU A 165 12.25 5.83 14.02
N SER A 166 13.31 6.63 14.00
CA SER A 166 14.35 6.52 15.02
C SER A 166 13.79 6.91 16.41
N PRO A 167 14.34 6.40 17.52
CA PRO A 167 13.92 6.82 18.86
C PRO A 167 13.95 8.34 19.05
N VAL A 168 14.87 9.04 18.40
CA VAL A 168 14.98 10.51 18.45
C VAL A 168 13.78 11.17 17.74
N GLN A 169 13.41 10.70 16.56
CA GLN A 169 12.24 11.23 15.84
C GLN A 169 10.92 10.97 16.57
N VAL A 170 10.81 9.81 17.24
CA VAL A 170 9.63 9.51 18.09
C VAL A 170 9.51 10.50 19.24
N GLU A 171 10.64 10.88 19.84
CA GLU A 171 10.66 11.85 20.94
C GLU A 171 10.38 13.28 20.45
N GLU A 172 10.93 13.66 19.31
CA GLU A 172 10.64 14.94 18.65
C GLU A 172 9.14 15.09 18.34
N PHE A 173 8.52 14.07 17.72
CA PHE A 173 7.07 14.08 17.45
C PHE A 173 6.21 14.12 18.71
N LYS A 174 6.65 13.51 19.81
CA LYS A 174 5.93 13.62 21.10
C LYS A 174 6.00 15.04 21.66
N GLN A 175 7.18 15.66 21.60
CA GLN A 175 7.37 17.03 22.07
C GLN A 175 6.54 18.01 21.24
N GLU A 176 6.54 17.89 19.90
CA GLU A 176 5.71 18.69 19.01
C GLU A 176 4.21 18.53 19.31
N ALA A 177 3.75 17.28 19.54
CA ALA A 177 2.36 17.02 19.90
C ALA A 177 1.96 17.57 21.27
N GLU A 178 2.87 17.55 22.25
CA GLU A 178 2.66 18.15 23.56
C GLU A 178 2.60 19.68 23.48
N GLU A 179 3.47 20.30 22.67
CA GLU A 179 3.46 21.75 22.45
C GLU A 179 2.17 22.20 21.74
N GLU A 180 1.70 21.46 20.72
CA GLU A 180 0.43 21.76 20.04
C GLU A 180 -0.79 21.65 20.99
N MET A 181 -0.76 20.70 21.94
CA MET A 181 -1.82 20.58 22.93
C MET A 181 -1.81 21.75 23.93
N HIS A 182 -0.64 22.22 24.35
CA HIS A 182 -0.53 23.39 25.23
C HIS A 182 -1.02 24.68 24.56
N VAL A 183 -0.72 24.88 23.28
CA VAL A 183 -1.20 26.05 22.53
C VAL A 183 -2.72 26.08 22.36
N LYS A 184 -3.37 24.91 22.28
CA LYS A 184 -4.85 24.81 22.19
C LYS A 184 -5.60 25.01 23.51
N LEU A 185 -4.92 24.97 24.65
CA LEU A 185 -5.52 25.17 25.96
C LEU A 185 -5.45 26.64 26.45
N ASP A 186 -4.66 27.48 25.79
CA ASP A 186 -4.47 28.89 26.12
C ASP A 186 -5.28 29.88 25.24
N VAL A 187 -6.32 29.39 24.53
CA VAL A 187 -7.22 30.22 23.69
C VAL A 187 -8.67 30.13 24.17
#